data_426cf23f600ff8c98bc8d2423e6b3757
#
_entry.id   426cf23f600ff8c98bc8d2423e6b3757
#
_cell.length_a   1.000
_cell.length_b   1.000
_cell.length_c   1.000
_cell.angle_alpha   90.00
_cell.angle_beta   90.00
_cell.angle_gamma   90.00
#
_symmetry.space_group_name_H-M   'P 1'
#
loop_
_entity.id
_entity.type
_entity.pdbx_description
1 polymer ?
#
loop_
_entity_poly.entity_id
_entity_poly.type
_entity_poly.pdbx_seq_one_letter_code
_entity_poly.pdbx_strand_id
1 'polypeptide(L)'
;MPAKPPAPNNTTATVKSVVTDNRLMPMLNYLLVFLMVMFMGLTGIVALLIANFREEKAADWLKTHYEFQKRTFWIGIVPTLLAYILIMPVLHLSDERIVLLILAIPLAYTAGRAALGFNHLFHGRPVPNPKAWLI
;
A
#
# COMPACT_ATOMS: atom_id res chain seq x y z
N MET A 1 -22.19 11.62 -4.56
CA MET A 1 -21.24 12.42 -5.35
C MET A 1 -19.83 12.15 -4.84
N PRO A 2 -18.93 11.85 -5.76
CA PRO A 2 -17.54 11.70 -5.35
C PRO A 2 -17.05 13.03 -4.76
N ALA A 3 -16.26 12.95 -3.65
CA ALA A 3 -15.66 14.14 -3.07
C ALA A 3 -14.76 14.84 -4.09
N LYS A 4 -14.95 16.14 -4.30
CA LYS A 4 -14.14 16.93 -5.24
C LYS A 4 -12.70 17.02 -4.70
N PRO A 5 -11.68 16.75 -5.51
CA PRO A 5 -10.30 16.92 -5.09
C PRO A 5 -10.02 18.40 -4.75
N PRO A 6 -9.20 18.68 -3.74
CA PRO A 6 -8.84 20.04 -3.35
C PRO A 6 -8.01 20.75 -4.43
N ALA A 7 -8.11 22.06 -4.49
CA ALA A 7 -7.30 22.90 -5.38
C ALA A 7 -5.81 22.79 -5.02
N PRO A 8 -4.89 22.75 -6.00
CA PRO A 8 -3.51 22.24 -5.81
C PRO A 8 -2.48 23.19 -5.19
N ASN A 9 -2.81 24.41 -4.77
CA ASN A 9 -1.80 25.45 -4.65
C ASN A 9 -1.46 25.96 -3.24
N ASN A 10 -1.87 25.28 -2.17
CA ASN A 10 -1.47 25.70 -0.82
C ASN A 10 -1.32 24.50 0.10
N THR A 11 -0.12 24.27 0.61
CA THR A 11 0.19 23.13 1.48
C THR A 11 -0.71 23.10 2.72
N THR A 12 -0.97 24.23 3.33
CA THR A 12 -1.84 24.33 4.51
C THR A 12 -3.30 23.99 4.16
N ALA A 13 -3.81 24.49 3.03
CA ALA A 13 -5.14 24.15 2.55
C ALA A 13 -5.24 22.66 2.16
N THR A 14 -4.18 22.10 1.57
CA THR A 14 -4.12 20.67 1.24
C THR A 14 -4.17 19.81 2.50
N VAL A 15 -3.37 20.12 3.52
CA VAL A 15 -3.38 19.38 4.79
C VAL A 15 -4.74 19.46 5.46
N LYS A 16 -5.34 20.65 5.54
CA LYS A 16 -6.67 20.85 6.11
C LYS A 16 -7.74 20.05 5.34
N SER A 17 -7.68 20.04 4.02
CA SER A 17 -8.62 19.28 3.20
C SER A 17 -8.47 17.77 3.38
N VAL A 18 -7.25 17.27 3.51
CA VAL A 18 -6.97 15.85 3.78
C VAL A 18 -7.65 15.39 5.08
N VAL A 19 -7.56 16.20 6.13
CA VAL A 19 -8.21 15.89 7.42
C VAL A 19 -9.74 15.98 7.30
N THR A 20 -10.25 17.01 6.64
CA THR A 20 -11.71 17.24 6.51
C THR A 20 -12.38 16.20 5.62
N ASP A 21 -11.73 15.76 4.55
CA ASP A 21 -12.26 14.77 3.58
C ASP A 21 -12.10 13.31 4.03
N ASN A 22 -11.78 13.06 5.29
CA ASN A 22 -11.51 11.71 5.83
C ASN A 22 -10.42 10.91 5.08
N ARG A 23 -9.54 11.59 4.36
CA ARG A 23 -8.40 10.96 3.67
C ARG A 23 -7.27 10.53 4.60
N LEU A 24 -7.30 11.00 5.86
CA LEU A 24 -6.26 10.71 6.83
C LEU A 24 -6.09 9.20 7.06
N MET A 25 -7.19 8.46 7.20
CA MET A 25 -7.13 7.02 7.45
C MET A 25 -6.49 6.23 6.30
N PRO A 26 -6.90 6.39 5.04
CA PRO A 26 -6.20 5.71 3.95
C PRO A 26 -4.75 6.20 3.76
N MET A 27 -4.42 7.46 4.10
CA MET A 27 -3.03 7.92 4.08
C MET A 27 -2.18 7.22 5.13
N LEU A 28 -2.66 7.11 6.37
CA LEU A 28 -2.01 6.34 7.43
C LEU A 28 -1.86 4.87 7.02
N ASN A 29 -2.87 4.33 6.36
CA ASN A 29 -2.83 2.95 5.90
C ASN A 29 -1.76 2.72 4.82
N TYR A 30 -1.59 3.64 3.88
CA TYR A 30 -0.47 3.56 2.93
C TYR A 30 0.88 3.63 3.62
N LEU A 31 1.02 4.46 4.66
CA LEU A 31 2.23 4.50 5.47
C LEU A 31 2.50 3.15 6.13
N LEU A 32 1.46 2.50 6.69
CA LEU A 32 1.59 1.17 7.27
C LEU A 32 1.98 0.11 6.24
N VAL A 33 1.41 0.16 5.03
CA VAL A 33 1.79 -0.73 3.92
C VAL A 33 3.24 -0.48 3.50
N PHE A 34 3.67 0.77 3.46
CA PHE A 34 5.06 1.11 3.17
C PHE A 34 6.00 0.59 4.27
N LEU A 35 5.63 0.79 5.54
CA LEU A 35 6.38 0.30 6.70
C LEU A 35 6.38 -1.24 6.81
N MET A 36 5.45 -1.93 6.13
CA MET A 36 5.43 -3.39 6.05
C MET A 36 6.78 -3.94 5.59
N VAL A 37 7.44 -3.23 4.68
CA VAL A 37 8.78 -3.58 4.19
C VAL A 37 9.81 -3.55 5.32
N MET A 38 9.71 -2.58 6.23
CA MET A 38 10.64 -2.40 7.35
C MET A 38 10.39 -3.40 8.50
N PHE A 39 9.15 -3.74 8.75
CA PHE A 39 8.73 -4.55 9.90
C PHE A 39 8.28 -5.96 9.52
N MET A 40 8.83 -6.53 8.43
CA MET A 40 8.62 -7.91 8.01
C MET A 40 7.14 -8.33 7.90
N GLY A 41 6.28 -7.41 7.48
CA GLY A 41 4.87 -7.69 7.20
C GLY A 41 3.88 -7.47 8.35
N LEU A 42 4.34 -7.28 9.60
CA LEU A 42 3.45 -7.09 10.75
C LEU A 42 2.52 -5.88 10.59
N THR A 43 3.07 -4.74 10.18
CA THR A 43 2.29 -3.53 9.90
C THR A 43 1.35 -3.69 8.71
N GLY A 44 1.67 -4.57 7.77
CA GLY A 44 0.80 -4.92 6.64
C GLY A 44 -0.49 -5.62 7.08
N ILE A 45 -0.43 -6.46 8.10
CA ILE A 45 -1.64 -7.10 8.68
C ILE A 45 -2.55 -6.02 9.27
N VAL A 46 -2.00 -5.06 10.01
CA VAL A 46 -2.77 -3.93 10.55
C VAL A 46 -3.39 -3.11 9.42
N ALA A 47 -2.64 -2.83 8.37
CA ALA A 47 -3.13 -2.13 7.18
C ALA A 47 -4.29 -2.88 6.50
N LEU A 48 -4.18 -4.19 6.37
CA LEU A 48 -5.24 -5.04 5.81
C LEU A 48 -6.52 -4.98 6.64
N LEU A 49 -6.41 -5.05 7.96
CA LEU A 49 -7.55 -4.93 8.86
C LEU A 49 -8.23 -3.56 8.72
N ILE A 50 -7.45 -2.47 8.76
CA ILE A 50 -7.98 -1.12 8.58
C ILE A 50 -8.71 -1.00 7.24
N ALA A 51 -8.12 -1.49 6.14
CA ALA A 51 -8.74 -1.45 4.82
C ALA A 51 -10.09 -2.17 4.80
N ASN A 52 -10.18 -3.38 5.37
CA ASN A 52 -11.41 -4.14 5.42
C ASN A 52 -12.52 -3.46 6.24
N PHE A 53 -12.18 -2.90 7.40
CA PHE A 53 -13.18 -2.27 8.26
C PHE A 53 -13.65 -0.89 7.78
N ARG A 54 -12.83 -0.19 7.02
CA ARG A 54 -13.12 1.18 6.58
C ARG A 54 -13.70 1.28 5.17
N GLU A 55 -13.48 0.29 4.33
CA GLU A 55 -13.88 0.31 2.92
C GLU A 55 -15.40 0.52 2.75
N GLU A 56 -16.22 -0.18 3.52
CA GLU A 56 -17.69 -0.11 3.39
C GLU A 56 -18.25 1.28 3.70
N LYS A 57 -17.62 2.00 4.63
CA LYS A 57 -18.05 3.34 5.08
C LYS A 57 -17.39 4.48 4.32
N ALA A 58 -16.51 4.16 3.38
CA ALA A 58 -15.74 5.15 2.65
C ALA A 58 -16.52 5.71 1.44
N ALA A 59 -16.19 6.94 1.03
CA ALA A 59 -16.66 7.48 -0.25
C ALA A 59 -16.13 6.64 -1.41
N ASP A 60 -16.87 6.58 -2.53
CA ASP A 60 -16.57 5.65 -3.63
C ASP A 60 -15.15 5.79 -4.19
N TRP A 61 -14.63 7.01 -4.29
CA TRP A 61 -13.26 7.22 -4.74
C TRP A 61 -12.21 6.72 -3.73
N LEU A 62 -12.52 6.74 -2.41
CA LEU A 62 -11.64 6.20 -1.36
C LEU A 62 -11.67 4.66 -1.33
N LYS A 63 -12.77 4.04 -1.73
CA LYS A 63 -12.84 2.57 -1.86
C LYS A 63 -11.79 2.04 -2.82
N THR A 64 -11.50 2.76 -3.91
CA THR A 64 -10.45 2.37 -4.85
C THR A 64 -9.08 2.30 -4.18
N HIS A 65 -8.80 3.18 -3.21
CA HIS A 65 -7.56 3.16 -2.44
C HIS A 65 -7.48 1.98 -1.48
N TYR A 66 -8.57 1.65 -0.78
CA TYR A 66 -8.60 0.49 0.11
C TYR A 66 -8.47 -0.82 -0.66
N GLU A 67 -9.15 -0.96 -1.79
CA GLU A 67 -8.99 -2.13 -2.66
C GLU A 67 -7.55 -2.26 -3.17
N PHE A 68 -6.96 -1.16 -3.59
CA PHE A 68 -5.56 -1.11 -4.03
C PHE A 68 -4.59 -1.51 -2.90
N GLN A 69 -4.82 -1.03 -1.68
CA GLN A 69 -4.01 -1.38 -0.50
C GLN A 69 -4.10 -2.87 -0.15
N LYS A 70 -5.31 -3.45 -0.15
CA LYS A 70 -5.51 -4.88 0.08
C LYS A 70 -4.74 -5.72 -0.94
N ARG A 71 -4.83 -5.36 -2.20
CA ARG A 71 -4.08 -6.04 -3.27
C ARG A 71 -2.57 -5.86 -3.12
N THR A 72 -2.12 -4.67 -2.80
CA THR A 72 -0.70 -4.39 -2.57
C THR A 72 -0.15 -5.26 -1.45
N PHE A 73 -0.90 -5.45 -0.38
CA PHE A 73 -0.54 -6.37 0.70
C PHE A 73 -0.37 -7.81 0.19
N TRP A 74 -1.36 -8.34 -0.53
CA TRP A 74 -1.30 -9.71 -1.04
C TRP A 74 -0.20 -9.91 -2.09
N ILE A 75 0.00 -8.95 -2.97
CA ILE A 75 1.09 -8.95 -3.97
C ILE A 75 2.46 -8.90 -3.29
N GLY A 76 2.57 -8.26 -2.13
CA GLY A 76 3.81 -8.23 -1.36
C GLY A 76 4.05 -9.52 -0.58
N ILE A 77 3.06 -9.95 0.20
CA ILE A 77 3.23 -11.04 1.16
C ILE A 77 3.32 -12.42 0.48
N VAL A 78 2.48 -12.69 -0.51
CA VAL A 78 2.42 -14.03 -1.14
C VAL A 78 3.71 -14.38 -1.85
N PRO A 79 4.25 -13.56 -2.77
CA PRO A 79 5.54 -13.88 -3.40
C PRO A 79 6.70 -13.93 -2.40
N THR A 80 6.68 -13.09 -1.38
CA THR A 80 7.72 -13.09 -0.34
C THR A 80 7.72 -14.40 0.45
N LEU A 81 6.54 -14.88 0.87
CA LEU A 81 6.41 -16.14 1.57
C LEU A 81 6.76 -17.33 0.67
N LEU A 82 6.31 -17.32 -0.58
CA LEU A 82 6.66 -18.38 -1.54
C LEU A 82 8.16 -18.40 -1.80
N ALA A 83 8.79 -17.25 -1.99
CA ALA A 83 10.23 -17.18 -2.15
C ALA A 83 10.96 -17.72 -0.92
N TYR A 84 10.51 -17.37 0.28
CA TYR A 84 11.11 -17.87 1.51
C TYR A 84 10.95 -19.41 1.66
N ILE A 85 9.73 -19.92 1.46
CA ILE A 85 9.43 -21.35 1.69
C ILE A 85 10.04 -22.26 0.62
N LEU A 86 10.03 -21.83 -0.65
CA LEU A 86 10.47 -22.67 -1.76
C LEU A 86 11.96 -22.52 -2.06
N ILE A 87 12.48 -21.31 -1.99
CA ILE A 87 13.85 -21.01 -2.42
C ILE A 87 14.84 -21.36 -1.32
N MET A 88 14.54 -21.07 -0.06
CA MET A 88 15.43 -21.32 1.07
C MET A 88 15.83 -22.79 1.22
N PRO A 89 14.89 -23.76 1.24
CA PRO A 89 15.24 -25.17 1.37
C PRO A 89 15.91 -25.75 0.11
N VAL A 90 15.45 -25.32 -1.08
CA VAL A 90 15.89 -25.91 -2.36
C VAL A 90 17.32 -25.50 -2.72
N LEU A 91 17.67 -24.25 -2.47
CA LEU A 91 18.97 -23.72 -2.86
C LEU A 91 20.03 -23.89 -1.78
N HIS A 92 19.68 -24.41 -0.59
CA HIS A 92 20.59 -24.44 0.56
C HIS A 92 21.42 -23.16 0.68
N LEU A 93 20.76 -22.01 0.42
CA LEU A 93 21.43 -20.73 0.39
C LEU A 93 21.91 -20.36 1.79
N SER A 94 23.18 -20.60 2.01
CA SER A 94 23.90 -20.15 3.20
C SER A 94 24.34 -18.67 3.09
N ASP A 95 24.27 -18.10 1.89
CA ASP A 95 24.64 -16.69 1.68
C ASP A 95 23.43 -15.78 1.90
N GLU A 96 23.42 -15.10 3.04
CA GLU A 96 22.40 -14.14 3.44
C GLU A 96 22.16 -13.03 2.40
N ARG A 97 23.19 -12.67 1.63
CA ARG A 97 23.10 -11.61 0.62
C ARG A 97 22.19 -12.00 -0.53
N ILE A 98 22.29 -13.25 -0.99
CA ILE A 98 21.45 -13.77 -2.07
C ILE A 98 19.99 -13.85 -1.61
N VAL A 99 19.76 -14.31 -0.38
CA VAL A 99 18.42 -14.34 0.23
C VAL A 99 17.81 -12.94 0.29
N LEU A 100 18.58 -11.97 0.78
CA LEU A 100 18.12 -10.58 0.87
C LEU A 100 17.80 -10.00 -0.51
N LEU A 101 18.58 -10.27 -1.54
CA LEU A 101 18.31 -9.81 -2.91
C LEU A 101 17.02 -10.40 -3.46
N ILE A 102 16.76 -11.69 -3.26
CA ILE A 102 15.54 -12.35 -3.73
C ILE A 102 14.31 -11.79 -3.02
N LEU A 103 14.39 -11.58 -1.70
CA LEU A 103 13.28 -11.01 -0.93
C LEU A 103 13.08 -9.51 -1.19
N ALA A 104 14.13 -8.80 -1.57
CA ALA A 104 14.06 -7.37 -1.85
C ALA A 104 13.17 -7.04 -3.06
N ILE A 105 13.08 -7.93 -4.07
CA ILE A 105 12.29 -7.67 -5.30
C ILE A 105 10.80 -7.47 -4.99
N PRO A 106 10.07 -8.42 -4.37
CA PRO A 106 8.65 -8.23 -4.08
C PRO A 106 8.42 -7.12 -3.07
N LEU A 107 9.34 -6.91 -2.13
CA LEU A 107 9.25 -5.83 -1.14
C LEU A 107 9.43 -4.46 -1.78
N ALA A 108 10.42 -4.29 -2.67
CA ALA A 108 10.63 -3.04 -3.41
C ALA A 108 9.41 -2.72 -4.31
N TYR A 109 8.85 -3.73 -4.97
CA TYR A 109 7.63 -3.57 -5.76
C TYR A 109 6.44 -3.12 -4.90
N THR A 110 6.25 -3.73 -3.74
CA THR A 110 5.20 -3.35 -2.78
C THR A 110 5.36 -1.92 -2.29
N ALA A 111 6.60 -1.52 -1.96
CA ALA A 111 6.90 -0.15 -1.55
C ALA A 111 6.61 0.86 -2.66
N GLY A 112 7.00 0.55 -3.90
CA GLY A 112 6.70 1.38 -5.07
C GLY A 112 5.19 1.54 -5.29
N ARG A 113 4.41 0.46 -5.19
CA ARG A 113 2.95 0.52 -5.27
C ARG A 113 2.35 1.38 -4.16
N ALA A 114 2.80 1.20 -2.92
CA ALA A 114 2.32 2.00 -1.79
C ALA A 114 2.62 3.49 -2.00
N ALA A 115 3.81 3.85 -2.48
CA ALA A 115 4.19 5.22 -2.77
C ALA A 115 3.32 5.84 -3.88
N LEU A 116 3.04 5.10 -4.96
CA LEU A 116 2.17 5.56 -6.05
C LEU A 116 0.72 5.73 -5.58
N GLY A 117 0.18 4.78 -4.82
CA GLY A 117 -1.14 4.90 -4.24
C GLY A 117 -1.26 6.09 -3.29
N PHE A 118 -0.25 6.31 -2.46
CA PHE A 118 -0.16 7.46 -1.57
C PHE A 118 -0.14 8.78 -2.36
N ASN A 119 0.64 8.84 -3.46
CA ASN A 119 0.69 10.03 -4.31
C ASN A 119 -0.68 10.36 -4.92
N HIS A 120 -1.42 9.36 -5.44
CA HIS A 120 -2.78 9.56 -5.92
C HIS A 120 -3.71 10.08 -4.82
N LEU A 121 -3.65 9.48 -3.63
CA LEU A 121 -4.46 9.86 -2.49
C LEU A 121 -4.15 11.29 -2.02
N PHE A 122 -2.87 11.64 -1.94
CA PHE A 122 -2.43 12.98 -1.53
C PHE A 122 -2.99 14.07 -2.44
N HIS A 123 -3.04 13.80 -3.75
CA HIS A 123 -3.64 14.71 -4.74
C HIS A 123 -5.17 14.58 -4.87
N GLY A 124 -5.81 13.79 -4.02
CA GLY A 124 -7.27 13.60 -4.04
C GLY A 124 -7.79 12.88 -5.29
N ARG A 125 -6.98 12.02 -5.90
CA ARG A 125 -7.33 11.28 -7.12
C ARG A 125 -7.64 9.82 -6.77
N PRO A 126 -8.68 9.22 -7.39
CA PRO A 126 -8.89 7.78 -7.26
C PRO A 126 -7.74 7.02 -7.93
N VAL A 127 -7.52 5.79 -7.51
CA VAL A 127 -6.60 4.89 -8.22
C VAL A 127 -7.28 4.47 -9.53
N PRO A 128 -6.66 4.73 -10.69
CA PRO A 128 -7.31 4.49 -11.99
C PRO A 128 -7.70 3.02 -12.21
N ASN A 129 -6.88 2.10 -11.79
CA ASN A 129 -7.14 0.67 -11.87
C ASN A 129 -6.64 -0.04 -10.60
N PRO A 130 -7.46 -0.09 -9.54
CA PRO A 130 -7.05 -0.69 -8.27
C PRO A 130 -6.77 -2.19 -8.39
N LYS A 131 -7.28 -2.83 -9.44
CA LYS A 131 -7.11 -4.27 -9.71
C LYS A 131 -5.86 -4.59 -10.54
N ALA A 132 -5.20 -3.59 -11.10
CA ALA A 132 -4.00 -3.83 -11.91
C ALA A 132 -2.85 -4.41 -11.08
N TRP A 133 -2.10 -5.31 -11.71
CA TRP A 133 -0.86 -5.84 -11.15
C TRP A 133 0.31 -4.86 -11.36
N LEU A 134 0.32 -4.19 -12.50
CA LEU A 134 1.26 -3.14 -12.87
C LEU A 134 0.54 -1.79 -12.88
N ILE A 135 1.22 -0.75 -12.45
CA ILE A 135 0.74 0.63 -12.49
C ILE A 135 1.50 1.35 -13.58
#